data_99bfff82f3ff149d904f2bb0451ddeb0
#
_entry.id   99bfff82f3ff149d904f2bb0451ddeb0
#
_cell.length_a   1.000
_cell.length_b   1.000
_cell.length_c   1.000
_cell.angle_alpha   90.00
_cell.angle_beta   90.00
_cell.angle_gamma   90.00
#
_symmetry.space_group_name_H-M   'P 1'
#
loop_
_entity.id
_entity.type
_entity.pdbx_description
1 polymer ?
#
loop_
_entity_poly.entity_id
_entity_poly.type
_entity_poly.pdbx_seq_one_letter_code
_entity_poly.pdbx_strand_id
1 'polypeptide(L)'
;MRVVEPQEGCALLLGRPLAERGLLLDCVWPVCNRWGAADVEQPWQGAGGRERNFLVDPREQLAAQRWGRDNQRSLLGVAHSHPAGEVRPSSADLRRSEPQRVMLILNGVGDVQSWWLGEDRRARPLPIHVL
;
A
#
# COMPACT_ATOMS: atom_id res chain seq x y z
N MET A 1 -1.33 9.49 6.66
CA MET A 1 -0.12 8.66 6.76
C MET A 1 0.97 9.30 7.60
N ARG A 2 1.11 10.60 7.53
CA ARG A 2 2.12 11.30 8.35
C ARG A 2 1.88 11.22 9.85
N VAL A 3 0.64 11.09 10.27
CA VAL A 3 0.28 11.03 11.69
C VAL A 3 0.84 9.84 12.44
N VAL A 4 1.33 8.82 11.73
CA VAL A 4 1.90 7.63 12.36
C VAL A 4 3.43 7.59 12.33
N GLU A 5 4.07 8.66 11.86
CA GLU A 5 5.53 8.75 11.92
C GLU A 5 6.02 8.74 13.38
N PRO A 6 7.18 8.07 13.66
CA PRO A 6 8.11 7.46 12.72
C PRO A 6 7.73 6.07 12.22
N GLN A 7 6.56 5.56 12.55
CA GLN A 7 6.09 4.27 12.05
C GLN A 7 5.69 4.39 10.58
N GLU A 8 5.82 3.29 9.82
CA GLU A 8 5.26 3.24 8.49
C GLU A 8 3.72 3.28 8.58
N GLY A 9 3.11 4.28 7.99
CA GLY A 9 1.67 4.34 7.81
C GLY A 9 1.24 3.52 6.61
N CYS A 10 0.01 3.02 6.61
CA CYS A 10 -0.51 2.29 5.46
C CYS A 10 -1.99 2.56 5.23
N ALA A 11 -2.40 2.38 3.99
CA ALA A 11 -3.79 2.52 3.58
C ALA A 11 -4.05 1.60 2.38
N LEU A 12 -5.29 1.16 2.24
CA LEU A 12 -5.73 0.43 1.07
C LEU A 12 -6.22 1.43 0.02
N LEU A 13 -5.96 1.14 -1.24
CA LEU A 13 -6.32 1.98 -2.37
C LEU A 13 -7.44 1.29 -3.14
N LEU A 14 -8.58 1.96 -3.26
CA LEU A 14 -9.71 1.43 -4.00
C LEU A 14 -10.10 2.38 -5.14
N GLY A 15 -10.63 1.80 -6.19
CA GLY A 15 -11.02 2.54 -7.35
C GLY A 15 -11.49 1.60 -8.45
N ARG A 16 -11.27 2.00 -9.69
CA ARG A 16 -11.73 1.23 -10.84
C ARG A 16 -10.80 1.41 -12.04
N PRO A 17 -10.74 0.42 -12.93
CA PRO A 17 -10.03 0.60 -14.20
C PRO A 17 -10.76 1.61 -15.08
N LEU A 18 -9.99 2.38 -15.85
CA LEU A 18 -10.52 3.27 -16.87
C LEU A 18 -10.64 2.51 -18.19
N ALA A 19 -11.55 2.96 -19.06
CA ALA A 19 -11.93 2.24 -20.27
C ALA A 19 -10.75 1.96 -21.21
N GLU A 20 -9.80 2.88 -21.36
CA GLU A 20 -8.68 2.70 -22.28
C GLU A 20 -7.45 2.16 -21.56
N ARG A 21 -6.90 2.94 -20.67
CA ARG A 21 -5.73 2.56 -19.88
C ARG A 21 -5.72 3.32 -18.58
N GLY A 22 -5.16 2.70 -17.57
CA GLY A 22 -4.95 3.33 -16.28
C GLY A 22 -6.01 2.94 -15.28
N LEU A 23 -5.85 3.51 -14.10
CA LEU A 23 -6.69 3.23 -12.96
C LEU A 23 -7.14 4.56 -12.35
N LEU A 24 -8.40 4.63 -11.98
CA LEU A 24 -8.92 5.75 -11.20
C LEU A 24 -8.90 5.39 -9.73
N LEU A 25 -8.06 6.06 -8.97
CA LEU A 25 -8.03 5.93 -7.52
C LEU A 25 -8.95 7.01 -6.95
N ASP A 26 -10.04 6.62 -6.31
CA ASP A 26 -11.00 7.56 -5.74
C ASP A 26 -11.38 7.26 -4.29
N CYS A 27 -10.79 6.24 -3.70
CA CYS A 27 -11.00 5.93 -2.30
C CYS A 27 -9.71 5.47 -1.64
N VAL A 28 -9.35 6.14 -0.57
CA VAL A 28 -8.23 5.75 0.29
C VAL A 28 -8.82 5.27 1.62
N TRP A 29 -8.49 4.05 1.99
CA TRP A 29 -9.01 3.39 3.19
C TRP A 29 -7.86 3.25 4.19
N PRO A 30 -7.70 4.18 5.12
CA PRO A 30 -6.61 4.10 6.09
C PRO A 30 -6.74 2.88 6.99
N VAL A 31 -5.62 2.25 7.27
CA VAL A 31 -5.54 1.10 8.17
C VAL A 31 -4.38 1.29 9.14
N CYS A 32 -4.46 0.60 10.28
CA CYS A 32 -3.35 0.59 11.22
C CYS A 32 -2.24 -0.34 10.73
N ASN A 33 -0.99 0.07 10.95
CA ASN A 33 0.13 -0.83 10.72
C ASN A 33 0.14 -1.88 11.84
N ARG A 34 -0.12 -3.13 11.48
CA ARG A 34 -0.22 -4.25 12.43
C ARG A 34 1.07 -5.05 12.55
N TRP A 35 2.17 -4.55 12.00
CA TRP A 35 3.46 -5.23 12.16
C TRP A 35 3.82 -5.38 13.63
N GLY A 36 4.15 -6.60 14.03
CA GLY A 36 4.52 -6.90 15.41
C GLY A 36 3.35 -7.03 16.39
N ALA A 37 2.10 -6.83 15.96
CA ALA A 37 0.94 -6.99 16.84
C ALA A 37 0.73 -8.46 17.19
N ALA A 38 0.42 -8.73 18.48
CA ALA A 38 0.34 -10.10 18.98
C ALA A 38 -0.89 -10.86 18.47
N ASP A 39 -1.95 -10.15 18.12
CA ASP A 39 -3.22 -10.74 17.67
C ASP A 39 -3.30 -10.96 16.15
N VAL A 40 -2.22 -10.69 15.42
CA VAL A 40 -2.14 -10.86 13.97
C VAL A 40 -0.96 -11.75 13.65
N GLU A 41 -1.18 -12.76 12.82
CA GLU A 41 -0.11 -13.63 12.35
C GLU A 41 0.87 -12.82 11.50
N GLN A 42 2.15 -12.90 11.87
CA GLN A 42 3.20 -12.23 11.13
C GLN A 42 3.65 -13.12 9.98
N PRO A 43 3.71 -12.61 8.74
CA PRO A 43 4.06 -13.44 7.58
C PRO A 43 5.49 -13.96 7.65
N TRP A 44 6.36 -13.26 8.34
CA TRP A 44 7.74 -13.66 8.58
C TRP A 44 8.41 -12.71 9.58
N GLN A 45 9.58 -13.13 10.04
CA GLN A 45 10.38 -12.27 10.91
C GLN A 45 11.30 -11.40 10.06
N GLY A 46 11.16 -10.09 10.20
CA GLY A 46 12.01 -9.11 9.55
C GLY A 46 12.78 -8.30 10.56
N ALA A 47 13.86 -7.69 10.10
CA ALA A 47 14.62 -6.75 10.92
C ALA A 47 13.86 -5.43 11.06
N GLY A 48 13.97 -4.80 12.22
CA GLY A 48 13.34 -3.52 12.52
C GLY A 48 11.89 -3.66 12.96
N GLY A 49 11.31 -2.55 13.40
CA GLY A 49 9.94 -2.46 13.85
C GLY A 49 9.03 -1.79 12.81
N ARG A 50 7.98 -1.13 13.29
CA ARG A 50 7.01 -0.44 12.44
C ARG A 50 7.58 0.73 11.64
N GLU A 51 8.74 1.24 12.03
CA GLU A 51 9.42 2.30 11.28
C GLU A 51 10.03 1.82 9.97
N ARG A 52 10.19 0.50 9.77
CA ARG A 52 10.75 -0.12 8.56
C ARG A 52 9.83 -1.14 7.92
N ASN A 53 8.76 -1.53 8.58
CA ASN A 53 7.88 -2.59 8.14
C ASN A 53 6.43 -2.19 8.31
N PHE A 54 5.57 -2.71 7.46
CA PHE A 54 4.13 -2.56 7.65
C PHE A 54 3.42 -3.88 7.37
N LEU A 55 2.26 -4.04 7.99
CA LEU A 55 1.39 -5.18 7.78
C LEU A 55 -0.05 -4.72 7.85
N VAL A 56 -0.81 -5.00 6.80
CA VAL A 56 -2.26 -4.75 6.77
C VAL A 56 -2.96 -5.96 7.40
N ASP A 57 -3.86 -5.70 8.34
CA ASP A 57 -4.69 -6.76 8.92
C ASP A 57 -5.58 -7.36 7.82
N PRO A 58 -5.54 -8.69 7.60
CA PRO A 58 -6.39 -9.32 6.60
C PRO A 58 -7.89 -9.05 6.78
N ARG A 59 -8.34 -8.83 8.02
CA ARG A 59 -9.74 -8.49 8.31
C ARG A 59 -10.10 -7.12 7.76
N GLU A 60 -9.19 -6.15 7.84
CA GLU A 60 -9.38 -4.82 7.27
C GLU A 60 -9.41 -4.87 5.75
N GLN A 61 -8.52 -5.65 5.15
CA GLN A 61 -8.52 -5.83 3.71
C GLN A 61 -9.83 -6.45 3.23
N LEU A 62 -10.33 -7.45 3.93
CA LEU A 62 -11.60 -8.09 3.60
C LEU A 62 -12.77 -7.11 3.71
N ALA A 63 -12.78 -6.28 4.76
CA ALA A 63 -13.82 -5.27 4.94
C ALA A 63 -13.81 -4.24 3.80
N ALA A 64 -12.63 -3.78 3.41
CA ALA A 64 -12.50 -2.85 2.30
C ALA A 64 -12.94 -3.46 0.97
N GLN A 65 -12.61 -4.71 0.72
CA GLN A 65 -13.02 -5.42 -0.48
C GLN A 65 -14.54 -5.63 -0.54
N ARG A 66 -15.17 -5.91 0.60
CA ARG A 66 -16.64 -6.01 0.68
C ARG A 66 -17.30 -4.69 0.36
N TRP A 67 -16.83 -3.62 0.98
CA TRP A 67 -17.33 -2.29 0.68
C TRP A 67 -17.15 -1.96 -0.81
N GLY A 68 -16.00 -2.31 -1.36
CA GLY A 68 -15.70 -2.09 -2.77
C GLY A 68 -16.70 -2.77 -3.69
N ARG A 69 -17.00 -4.05 -3.45
CA ARG A 69 -18.00 -4.77 -4.24
C ARG A 69 -19.37 -4.10 -4.19
N ASP A 70 -19.75 -3.60 -3.02
CA ASP A 70 -21.05 -2.94 -2.85
C ASP A 70 -21.10 -1.56 -3.51
N ASN A 71 -19.95 -0.97 -3.80
CA ASN A 71 -19.82 0.39 -4.34
C ASN A 71 -19.09 0.43 -5.70
N GLN A 72 -19.04 -0.70 -6.40
CA GLN A 72 -18.38 -0.83 -7.70
C GLN A 72 -16.92 -0.34 -7.69
N ARG A 73 -16.20 -0.69 -6.64
CA ARG A 73 -14.78 -0.39 -6.49
C ARG A 73 -13.99 -1.67 -6.28
N SER A 74 -12.78 -1.69 -6.80
CA SER A 74 -11.86 -2.81 -6.61
C SER A 74 -10.68 -2.37 -5.76
N LEU A 75 -10.06 -3.31 -5.07
CA LEU A 75 -8.79 -3.07 -4.40
C LEU A 75 -7.70 -2.95 -5.46
N LEU A 76 -7.15 -1.76 -5.61
CA LEU A 76 -6.11 -1.47 -6.60
C LEU A 76 -4.71 -1.74 -6.06
N GLY A 77 -4.51 -1.52 -4.77
CA GLY A 77 -3.19 -1.65 -4.17
C GLY A 77 -3.13 -1.12 -2.76
N VAL A 78 -1.92 -0.83 -2.33
CA VAL A 78 -1.62 -0.37 -0.98
C VAL A 78 -0.74 0.86 -1.05
N ALA A 79 -1.01 1.83 -0.19
CA ALA A 79 -0.12 2.96 0.06
C ALA A 79 0.59 2.74 1.38
N HIS A 80 1.85 3.11 1.44
CA HIS A 80 2.58 3.13 2.70
C HIS A 80 3.61 4.26 2.69
N SER A 81 4.04 4.65 3.88
CA SER A 81 5.02 5.71 4.05
C SER A 81 6.38 5.13 4.41
N HIS A 82 7.43 5.76 3.87
CA HIS A 82 8.80 5.55 4.29
C HIS A 82 9.22 6.81 5.06
N PRO A 83 9.14 6.84 6.40
CA PRO A 83 9.32 8.09 7.14
C PRO A 83 10.68 8.76 6.91
N ALA A 84 11.73 7.97 6.73
CA ALA A 84 13.09 8.47 6.58
C ALA A 84 13.76 7.93 5.32
N GLY A 85 13.01 7.67 4.27
CA GLY A 85 13.56 7.00 3.10
C GLY A 85 13.18 7.61 1.78
N GLU A 86 13.61 6.93 0.72
CA GLU A 86 13.21 7.24 -0.64
C GLU A 86 11.83 6.63 -0.93
N VAL A 87 11.14 7.22 -1.90
CA VAL A 87 9.83 6.73 -2.34
C VAL A 87 9.94 5.57 -3.33
N ARG A 88 10.85 4.65 -3.06
CA ARG A 88 11.06 3.43 -3.83
C ARG A 88 10.71 2.20 -3.01
N PRO A 89 10.20 1.14 -3.64
CA PRO A 89 9.95 -0.10 -2.92
C PRO A 89 11.26 -0.68 -2.35
N SER A 90 11.21 -1.09 -1.10
CA SER A 90 12.29 -1.85 -0.50
C SER A 90 12.26 -3.29 -1.01
N SER A 91 13.34 -4.04 -0.78
CA SER A 91 13.34 -5.46 -1.11
C SER A 91 12.28 -6.23 -0.33
N ALA A 92 11.99 -5.82 0.90
CA ALA A 92 10.90 -6.38 1.69
C ALA A 92 9.54 -6.08 1.07
N ASP A 93 9.32 -4.84 0.62
CA ASP A 93 8.09 -4.47 -0.07
C ASP A 93 7.85 -5.35 -1.29
N LEU A 94 8.90 -5.59 -2.09
CA LEU A 94 8.79 -6.41 -3.29
C LEU A 94 8.51 -7.87 -3.00
N ARG A 95 8.99 -8.39 -1.88
CA ARG A 95 8.76 -9.79 -1.50
C ARG A 95 7.40 -10.01 -0.86
N ARG A 96 6.91 -9.05 -0.06
CA ARG A 96 5.70 -9.21 0.75
C ARG A 96 4.42 -8.79 0.07
N SER A 97 4.51 -7.87 -0.90
CA SER A 97 3.33 -7.30 -1.53
C SER A 97 2.73 -8.26 -2.55
N GLU A 98 1.43 -8.17 -2.73
CA GLU A 98 0.73 -8.92 -3.77
C GLU A 98 1.10 -8.39 -5.14
N PRO A 99 1.37 -9.28 -6.10
CA PRO A 99 1.61 -8.86 -7.48
C PRO A 99 0.32 -8.35 -8.14
N GLN A 100 0.48 -7.66 -9.26
CA GLN A 100 -0.62 -7.05 -10.02
C GLN A 100 -1.40 -6.04 -9.18
N ARG A 101 -0.66 -5.23 -8.42
CA ARG A 101 -1.20 -4.17 -7.57
C ARG A 101 -0.39 -2.89 -7.72
N VAL A 102 -1.05 -1.79 -7.44
CA VAL A 102 -0.41 -0.49 -7.30
C VAL A 102 0.24 -0.39 -5.91
N MET A 103 1.43 0.14 -5.88
CA MET A 103 2.12 0.47 -4.64
C MET A 103 2.40 1.96 -4.65
N LEU A 104 1.80 2.70 -3.72
CA LEU A 104 2.00 4.13 -3.57
C LEU A 104 2.86 4.38 -2.35
N ILE A 105 3.98 5.08 -2.53
CA ILE A 105 4.92 5.33 -1.44
C ILE A 105 5.07 6.82 -1.23
N LEU A 106 4.99 7.24 0.03
CA LEU A 106 5.19 8.62 0.46
C LEU A 106 6.35 8.67 1.45
N ASN A 107 6.95 9.83 1.59
CA ASN A 107 7.97 10.02 2.63
C ASN A 107 7.66 11.25 3.50
N GLY A 108 8.49 11.49 4.50
CA GLY A 108 8.29 12.58 5.47
C GLY A 108 8.47 13.98 4.89
N VAL A 109 9.08 14.13 3.73
CA VAL A 109 9.29 15.43 3.07
C VAL A 109 8.26 15.73 1.99
N GLY A 110 7.28 14.84 1.80
CA GLY A 110 6.17 15.07 0.88
C GLY A 110 6.34 14.52 -0.52
N ASP A 111 7.39 13.74 -0.77
CA ASP A 111 7.52 13.04 -2.05
C ASP A 111 6.52 11.89 -2.13
N VAL A 112 6.01 11.65 -3.34
CA VAL A 112 5.07 10.59 -3.63
C VAL A 112 5.47 9.92 -4.93
N GLN A 113 5.47 8.61 -4.96
CA GLN A 113 5.70 7.84 -6.18
C GLN A 113 4.79 6.62 -6.21
N SER A 114 4.23 6.38 -7.37
CA SER A 114 3.36 5.23 -7.62
C SER A 114 4.11 4.22 -8.47
N TRP A 115 3.91 2.94 -8.16
CA TRP A 115 4.58 1.81 -8.79
C TRP A 115 3.56 0.73 -9.13
N TRP A 116 3.79 0.03 -10.21
CA TRP A 116 3.07 -1.20 -10.53
C TRP A 116 3.96 -2.39 -10.21
N LEU A 117 3.49 -3.26 -9.34
CA LEU A 117 4.18 -4.51 -9.03
C LEU A 117 3.64 -5.59 -9.97
N GLY A 118 4.48 -6.05 -10.90
CA GLY A 118 4.11 -7.09 -11.83
C GLY A 118 4.17 -8.49 -11.23
N GLU A 119 3.71 -9.47 -11.97
CA GLU A 119 3.80 -10.87 -11.56
C GLU A 119 5.25 -11.35 -11.40
N ASP A 120 6.16 -10.75 -12.13
CA ASP A 120 7.60 -11.00 -12.02
C ASP A 120 8.22 -10.38 -10.76
N ARG A 121 7.41 -9.76 -9.91
CA ARG A 121 7.81 -9.03 -8.72
C ARG A 121 8.76 -7.88 -8.95
N ARG A 122 8.72 -7.32 -10.14
CA ARG A 122 9.43 -6.08 -10.47
C ARG A 122 8.47 -4.91 -10.39
N ALA A 123 8.93 -3.84 -9.75
CA ALA A 123 8.18 -2.59 -9.67
C ALA A 123 8.54 -1.69 -10.85
N ARG A 124 7.51 -1.15 -11.49
CA ARG A 124 7.66 -0.20 -12.59
C ARG A 124 6.98 1.10 -12.22
N PRO A 125 7.62 2.25 -12.45
CA PRO A 125 7.01 3.53 -12.11
C PRO A 125 5.70 3.73 -12.88
N LEU A 126 4.70 4.29 -12.18
CA LEU A 126 3.44 4.72 -12.79
C LEU A 126 3.32 6.23 -12.65
N PRO A 127 2.99 6.95 -13.72
CA PRO A 127 2.71 8.38 -13.60
C PRO A 127 1.40 8.61 -12.85
N ILE A 128 1.37 9.68 -12.06
CA ILE A 128 0.19 10.11 -11.31
C ILE A 128 -0.35 11.37 -11.95
N HIS A 129 -1.65 11.35 -12.27
CA HIS A 129 -2.36 12.52 -12.78
C HIS A 129 -3.50 12.84 -11.84
N VAL A 130 -3.62 14.10 -11.46
CA VAL A 130 -4.72 14.58 -10.63
C VAL A 130 -5.79 15.16 -11.54
N LEU A 131 -7.00 14.64 -11.38
CA LEU A 131 -8.14 15.08 -12.18
C LEU A 131 -8.88 16.26 -11.53
#